data_3750a8caa0ea0a8e290f958f0a2d2fe8
#
_entry.id   3750a8caa0ea0a8e290f958f0a2d2fe8
#
_cell.length_a   1.000
_cell.length_b   1.000
_cell.length_c   1.000
_cell.angle_alpha   90.00
_cell.angle_beta   90.00
_cell.angle_gamma   90.00
#
_symmetry.space_group_name_H-M   'P 1'
#
loop_
_entity.id
_entity.type
_entity.pdbx_description
1 polymer ?
#
loop_
_entity_poly.entity_id
_entity_poly.type
_entity_poly.pdbx_seq_one_letter_code
_entity_poly.pdbx_strand_id
1 'polypeptide(L)'
;MLLASREIRRAPVRFGLLAGAIGLLIFLVFFQQTLLSALLNSFTGALQNQSGTVLVFSSEARENVEASVLSPDIVAKVAAVPGVGQAGPLGVATLTFLARGQQVDLAVIGAEPGKPGQPTKLISGRPATAAGEGVASAEAQGLAIGDTVTTAAGRSPVTIVGLTEQSQLSVLPTLFVAYATYMTLRKAANPDATAVLASAVAVIPSSGVSQQAVAASINATVPGVAALTRSEAVANAPGVSSTKGSIAIVLALAVVVVALVTGFFFLILTVQKTASLTLLRAVGAPASYLVRGLFHQVTLVLGVALLIAVGLLLAATATANAGLPLTIEPRALLTSTVVIVGLSLLGVAFSVWRVLRIEPVQAVSRPGLGGIE
;
A
#
# COMPACT_ATOMS: atom_id res chain seq x y z
N MET A 1 17.13 10.92 33.16
CA MET A 1 17.58 10.02 32.11
C MET A 1 18.34 8.80 32.63
N LEU A 2 19.28 8.93 33.56
CA LEU A 2 20.10 7.82 34.09
C LEU A 2 19.33 6.73 34.87
N LEU A 3 18.19 7.03 35.48
CA LEU A 3 17.40 6.07 36.25
C LEU A 3 16.69 5.04 35.34
N ALA A 4 16.03 5.47 34.28
CA ALA A 4 15.30 4.58 33.37
C ALA A 4 16.23 3.60 32.64
N SER A 5 17.39 4.07 32.16
CA SER A 5 18.38 3.23 31.49
C SER A 5 19.05 2.21 32.43
N ARG A 6 19.33 2.60 33.68
CA ARG A 6 19.86 1.70 34.72
C ARG A 6 18.84 0.62 35.11
N GLU A 7 17.57 0.96 35.12
CA GLU A 7 16.49 0.04 35.45
C GLU A 7 16.26 -1.02 34.38
N ILE A 8 16.27 -0.61 33.09
CA ILE A 8 16.21 -1.54 31.96
C ILE A 8 17.40 -2.52 32.02
N ARG A 9 18.60 -2.04 32.35
CA ARG A 9 19.79 -2.88 32.51
C ARG A 9 19.74 -3.84 33.69
N ARG A 10 18.96 -3.53 34.75
CA ARG A 10 18.81 -4.41 35.94
C ARG A 10 17.78 -5.51 35.75
N ALA A 11 16.82 -5.34 34.83
CA ALA A 11 15.81 -6.35 34.53
C ALA A 11 15.67 -6.57 33.00
N PRO A 12 16.75 -6.97 32.29
CA PRO A 12 16.79 -7.02 30.82
C PRO A 12 15.78 -8.02 30.26
N VAL A 13 15.55 -9.16 30.91
CA VAL A 13 14.59 -10.18 30.45
C VAL A 13 13.17 -9.63 30.45
N ARG A 14 12.76 -8.93 31.50
CA ARG A 14 11.41 -8.36 31.61
C ARG A 14 11.14 -7.30 30.54
N PHE A 15 12.08 -6.37 30.33
CA PHE A 15 11.93 -5.33 29.33
C PHE A 15 12.13 -5.87 27.91
N GLY A 16 12.98 -6.88 27.73
CA GLY A 16 13.17 -7.57 26.47
C GLY A 16 11.91 -8.33 26.02
N LEU A 17 11.27 -9.07 26.92
CA LEU A 17 10.00 -9.75 26.64
C LEU A 17 8.88 -8.75 26.31
N LEU A 18 8.82 -7.64 27.05
CA LEU A 18 7.85 -6.58 26.80
C LEU A 18 8.06 -5.94 25.41
N ALA A 19 9.30 -5.53 25.10
CA ALA A 19 9.63 -4.96 23.81
C ALA A 19 9.41 -5.96 22.67
N GLY A 20 9.71 -7.24 22.90
CA GLY A 20 9.44 -8.32 21.96
C GLY A 20 7.97 -8.51 21.68
N ALA A 21 7.13 -8.54 22.72
CA ALA A 21 5.68 -8.69 22.58
C ALA A 21 5.06 -7.49 21.84
N ILE A 22 5.41 -6.26 22.22
CA ILE A 22 4.94 -5.04 21.53
C ILE A 22 5.50 -5.01 20.10
N GLY A 23 6.77 -5.37 19.90
CA GLY A 23 7.41 -5.42 18.59
C GLY A 23 6.74 -6.41 17.65
N LEU A 24 6.32 -7.57 18.15
CA LEU A 24 5.58 -8.56 17.37
C LEU A 24 4.18 -8.02 16.96
N LEU A 25 3.50 -7.32 17.87
CA LEU A 25 2.20 -6.70 17.55
C LEU A 25 2.35 -5.59 16.50
N ILE A 26 3.37 -4.74 16.62
CA ILE A 26 3.66 -3.69 15.63
C ILE A 26 4.06 -4.32 14.29
N PHE A 27 4.86 -5.39 14.30
CA PHE A 27 5.19 -6.17 13.11
C PHE A 27 3.94 -6.69 12.42
N LEU A 28 2.99 -7.24 13.16
CA LEU A 28 1.72 -7.72 12.60
C LEU A 28 0.96 -6.61 11.88
N VAL A 29 0.91 -5.40 12.45
CA VAL A 29 0.29 -4.23 11.80
C VAL A 29 1.04 -3.86 10.51
N PHE A 30 2.36 -3.79 10.56
CA PHE A 30 3.18 -3.46 9.40
C PHE A 30 3.09 -4.51 8.30
N PHE A 31 3.11 -5.79 8.67
CA PHE A 31 2.97 -6.90 7.74
C PHE A 31 1.60 -6.88 7.06
N GLN A 32 0.53 -6.69 7.83
CA GLN A 32 -0.84 -6.59 7.29
C GLN A 32 -0.99 -5.39 6.34
N GLN A 33 -0.37 -4.25 6.66
CA GLN A 33 -0.38 -3.08 5.79
C GLN A 33 0.41 -3.32 4.50
N THR A 34 1.57 -3.97 4.59
CA THR A 34 2.38 -4.36 3.43
C THR A 34 1.62 -5.35 2.54
N LEU A 35 0.94 -6.32 3.15
CA LEU A 35 0.10 -7.27 2.43
C LEU A 35 -1.08 -6.58 1.71
N LEU A 36 -1.73 -5.61 2.37
CA LEU A 36 -2.79 -4.81 1.74
C LEU A 36 -2.24 -4.03 0.54
N SER A 37 -1.09 -3.36 0.69
CA SER A 37 -0.47 -2.61 -0.40
C SER A 37 -0.10 -3.53 -1.57
N ALA A 38 0.45 -4.71 -1.30
CA ALA A 38 0.74 -5.72 -2.32
C ALA A 38 -0.53 -6.20 -3.04
N LEU A 39 -1.59 -6.47 -2.29
CA LEU A 39 -2.88 -6.91 -2.86
C LEU A 39 -3.49 -5.81 -3.74
N LEU A 40 -3.55 -4.56 -3.27
CA LEU A 40 -4.05 -3.44 -4.05
C LEU A 40 -3.23 -3.20 -5.31
N ASN A 41 -1.92 -3.35 -5.21
CA ASN A 41 -1.02 -3.25 -6.36
C ASN A 41 -1.23 -4.38 -7.37
N SER A 42 -1.54 -5.59 -6.91
CA SER A 42 -1.90 -6.72 -7.78
C SER A 42 -3.19 -6.46 -8.57
N PHE A 43 -4.13 -5.70 -8.02
CA PHE A 43 -5.35 -5.33 -8.74
C PHE A 43 -5.16 -4.18 -9.72
N THR A 44 -4.34 -3.19 -9.39
CA THR A 44 -4.32 -1.89 -10.07
C THR A 44 -2.93 -1.36 -10.41
N GLY A 45 -1.89 -2.11 -10.15
CA GLY A 45 -0.51 -1.67 -10.32
C GLY A 45 -0.20 -1.16 -11.72
N ALA A 46 -0.72 -1.84 -12.73
CA ALA A 46 -0.55 -1.41 -14.12
C ALA A 46 -1.22 -0.07 -14.43
N LEU A 47 -2.37 0.22 -13.82
CA LEU A 47 -3.02 1.54 -13.93
C LEU A 47 -2.27 2.63 -13.16
N GLN A 48 -1.62 2.26 -12.05
CA GLN A 48 -0.81 3.18 -11.26
C GLN A 48 0.51 3.53 -11.95
N ASN A 49 1.12 2.56 -12.62
CA ASN A 49 2.48 2.68 -13.18
C ASN A 49 2.51 3.05 -14.67
N GLN A 50 1.38 3.41 -15.27
CA GLN A 50 1.33 3.97 -16.62
C GLN A 50 1.44 5.51 -16.59
N SER A 51 1.81 6.14 -17.71
CA SER A 51 2.17 7.55 -17.78
C SER A 51 0.97 8.53 -17.79
N GLY A 52 -0.24 8.11 -18.11
CA GLY A 52 -1.43 8.95 -18.06
C GLY A 52 -1.81 9.31 -16.62
N THR A 53 -2.15 10.56 -16.36
CA THR A 53 -2.56 11.04 -15.02
C THR A 53 -4.07 11.17 -14.88
N VAL A 54 -4.80 11.20 -15.99
CA VAL A 54 -6.26 11.11 -16.07
C VAL A 54 -6.60 9.93 -16.96
N LEU A 55 -7.58 9.14 -16.55
CA LEU A 55 -8.12 8.01 -17.30
C LEU A 55 -9.59 8.28 -17.61
N VAL A 56 -9.97 8.08 -18.85
CA VAL A 56 -11.33 8.30 -19.34
C VAL A 56 -11.92 6.96 -19.74
N PHE A 57 -13.05 6.59 -19.14
CA PHE A 57 -13.78 5.36 -19.37
C PHE A 57 -15.14 5.65 -20.00
N SER A 58 -15.82 4.65 -20.51
CA SER A 58 -17.26 4.73 -20.80
C SER A 58 -18.02 4.89 -19.49
N SER A 59 -19.00 5.80 -19.44
CA SER A 59 -19.84 5.98 -18.25
C SER A 59 -20.64 4.74 -17.86
N GLU A 60 -20.97 3.88 -18.84
CA GLU A 60 -21.67 2.62 -18.63
C GLU A 60 -20.79 1.54 -17.97
N ALA A 61 -19.47 1.67 -18.10
CA ALA A 61 -18.51 0.70 -17.56
C ALA A 61 -18.37 0.76 -16.03
N ARG A 62 -18.96 1.75 -15.38
CA ARG A 62 -18.86 1.94 -13.91
C ARG A 62 -17.42 1.83 -13.41
N GLU A 63 -16.52 2.56 -14.10
CA GLU A 63 -15.10 2.66 -13.74
C GLU A 63 -14.28 1.36 -13.89
N ASN A 64 -14.88 0.32 -14.51
CA ASN A 64 -14.18 -0.92 -14.84
C ASN A 64 -13.50 -0.79 -16.21
N VAL A 65 -12.17 -0.77 -16.24
CA VAL A 65 -11.39 -0.66 -17.47
C VAL A 65 -11.61 -1.80 -18.45
N GLU A 66 -11.88 -3.01 -17.95
CA GLU A 66 -12.10 -4.20 -18.80
C GLU A 66 -13.49 -4.21 -19.43
N ALA A 67 -14.48 -3.61 -18.78
CA ALA A 67 -15.84 -3.45 -19.28
C ALA A 67 -16.03 -2.19 -20.14
N SER A 68 -15.09 -1.28 -20.11
CA SER A 68 -15.17 -0.01 -20.83
C SER A 68 -14.85 -0.19 -22.31
N VAL A 69 -15.66 0.43 -23.14
CA VAL A 69 -15.52 0.41 -24.59
C VAL A 69 -15.72 1.83 -25.14
N LEU A 70 -14.71 2.36 -25.81
CA LEU A 70 -14.69 3.72 -26.35
C LEU A 70 -14.39 3.67 -27.85
N SER A 71 -15.22 4.36 -28.62
CA SER A 71 -15.03 4.51 -30.05
C SER A 71 -13.88 5.49 -30.39
N PRO A 72 -13.27 5.39 -31.56
CA PRO A 72 -12.16 6.27 -31.96
C PRO A 72 -12.52 7.76 -31.99
N ASP A 73 -13.79 8.12 -32.27
CA ASP A 73 -14.29 9.48 -32.23
C ASP A 73 -14.30 10.09 -30.82
N ILE A 74 -14.55 9.26 -29.80
CA ILE A 74 -14.42 9.67 -28.38
C ILE A 74 -12.97 10.01 -28.06
N VAL A 75 -12.01 9.21 -28.51
CA VAL A 75 -10.58 9.50 -28.30
C VAL A 75 -10.21 10.87 -28.89
N ALA A 76 -10.68 11.15 -30.12
CA ALA A 76 -10.46 12.43 -30.76
C ALA A 76 -11.15 13.59 -30.02
N LYS A 77 -12.38 13.42 -29.55
CA LYS A 77 -13.10 14.43 -28.76
C LYS A 77 -12.38 14.75 -27.46
N VAL A 78 -11.92 13.71 -26.74
CA VAL A 78 -11.15 13.88 -25.49
C VAL A 78 -9.85 14.65 -25.76
N ALA A 79 -9.14 14.34 -26.85
CA ALA A 79 -7.91 15.02 -27.20
C ALA A 79 -8.11 16.51 -27.52
N ALA A 80 -9.31 16.89 -27.96
CA ALA A 80 -9.68 18.28 -28.33
C ALA A 80 -10.15 19.12 -27.13
N VAL A 81 -10.33 18.54 -25.93
CA VAL A 81 -10.82 19.26 -24.74
C VAL A 81 -9.76 20.26 -24.25
N PRO A 82 -10.13 21.51 -23.97
CA PRO A 82 -9.21 22.50 -23.41
C PRO A 82 -8.56 22.01 -22.10
N GLY A 83 -7.25 22.16 -22.00
CA GLY A 83 -6.47 21.69 -20.87
C GLY A 83 -5.88 20.27 -21.02
N VAL A 84 -6.27 19.52 -22.05
CA VAL A 84 -5.62 18.27 -22.44
C VAL A 84 -4.33 18.59 -23.18
N GLY A 85 -3.20 18.12 -22.68
CA GLY A 85 -1.90 18.26 -23.31
C GLY A 85 -1.61 17.11 -24.29
N GLN A 86 -1.86 15.90 -23.83
CA GLN A 86 -1.72 14.69 -24.66
C GLN A 86 -2.84 13.69 -24.29
N ALA A 87 -3.33 12.99 -25.28
CA ALA A 87 -4.27 11.90 -25.12
C ALA A 87 -3.89 10.73 -26.03
N GLY A 88 -4.13 9.51 -25.58
CA GLY A 88 -3.89 8.31 -26.37
C GLY A 88 -4.86 7.19 -25.99
N PRO A 89 -5.26 6.32 -26.93
CA PRO A 89 -6.09 5.17 -26.63
C PRO A 89 -5.33 4.16 -25.78
N LEU A 90 -6.04 3.58 -24.83
CA LEU A 90 -5.56 2.51 -23.98
C LEU A 90 -6.45 1.29 -24.21
N GLY A 91 -5.87 0.21 -24.72
CA GLY A 91 -6.55 -1.08 -24.86
C GLY A 91 -6.20 -1.98 -23.69
N VAL A 92 -7.19 -2.65 -23.09
CA VAL A 92 -6.97 -3.61 -22.00
C VAL A 92 -7.70 -4.89 -22.33
N ALA A 93 -7.02 -6.03 -22.21
CA ALA A 93 -7.63 -7.34 -22.38
C ALA A 93 -6.82 -8.43 -21.68
N THR A 94 -7.48 -9.41 -21.10
CA THR A 94 -6.83 -10.65 -20.64
C THR A 94 -6.71 -11.62 -21.79
N LEU A 95 -5.50 -12.11 -22.06
CA LEU A 95 -5.21 -13.07 -23.11
C LEU A 95 -4.30 -14.18 -22.60
N THR A 96 -4.54 -15.41 -23.06
CA THR A 96 -3.68 -16.56 -22.78
C THR A 96 -2.56 -16.66 -23.81
N PHE A 97 -1.35 -16.73 -23.34
CA PHE A 97 -0.14 -16.89 -24.13
C PHE A 97 0.53 -18.24 -23.89
N LEU A 98 1.27 -18.69 -24.88
CA LEU A 98 2.25 -19.76 -24.76
C LEU A 98 3.63 -19.13 -24.56
N ALA A 99 4.23 -19.39 -23.41
CA ALA A 99 5.57 -18.97 -23.06
C ALA A 99 6.38 -20.22 -22.70
N ARG A 100 7.48 -20.49 -23.41
CA ARG A 100 8.32 -21.67 -23.17
C ARG A 100 7.53 -23.00 -23.07
N GLY A 101 6.46 -23.14 -23.86
CA GLY A 101 5.60 -24.34 -23.87
C GLY A 101 4.56 -24.42 -22.74
N GLN A 102 4.48 -23.40 -21.88
CA GLN A 102 3.45 -23.31 -20.84
C GLN A 102 2.44 -22.21 -21.16
N GLN A 103 1.20 -22.43 -20.77
CA GLN A 103 0.17 -21.40 -20.87
C GLN A 103 0.27 -20.41 -19.70
N VAL A 104 0.27 -19.13 -20.03
CA VAL A 104 0.31 -18.03 -19.06
C VAL A 104 -0.77 -17.02 -19.44
N ASP A 105 -1.60 -16.64 -18.48
CA ASP A 105 -2.57 -15.57 -18.66
C ASP A 105 -1.91 -14.24 -18.34
N LEU A 106 -2.00 -13.31 -19.29
CA LEU A 106 -1.44 -11.96 -19.16
C LEU A 106 -2.54 -10.92 -19.41
N ALA A 107 -2.54 -9.87 -18.59
CA ALA A 107 -3.30 -8.67 -18.87
C ALA A 107 -2.52 -7.83 -19.90
N VAL A 108 -2.98 -7.78 -21.11
CA VAL A 108 -2.36 -7.02 -22.20
C VAL A 108 -2.83 -5.57 -22.14
N ILE A 109 -1.89 -4.63 -22.08
CA ILE A 109 -2.15 -3.20 -22.12
C ILE A 109 -1.52 -2.63 -23.38
N GLY A 110 -2.39 -2.18 -24.31
CA GLY A 110 -1.98 -1.55 -25.55
C GLY A 110 -2.03 -0.03 -25.44
N ALA A 111 -0.92 0.65 -25.72
CA ALA A 111 -0.86 2.09 -25.79
C ALA A 111 -0.03 2.56 -26.97
N GLU A 112 -0.37 3.72 -27.57
CA GLU A 112 0.41 4.26 -28.69
C GLU A 112 1.80 4.70 -28.23
N PRO A 113 2.87 4.33 -28.95
CA PRO A 113 4.21 4.80 -28.66
C PRO A 113 4.28 6.35 -28.67
N GLY A 114 4.89 6.94 -27.63
CA GLY A 114 4.97 8.40 -27.48
C GLY A 114 3.69 9.08 -26.97
N LYS A 115 2.63 8.33 -26.73
CA LYS A 115 1.38 8.82 -26.11
C LYS A 115 1.25 8.31 -24.67
N PRO A 116 0.35 8.90 -23.87
CA PRO A 116 0.06 8.40 -22.51
C PRO A 116 -0.41 6.94 -22.51
N GLY A 117 -0.10 6.22 -21.43
CA GLY A 117 -0.47 4.81 -21.26
C GLY A 117 0.72 3.83 -21.25
N GLN A 118 1.92 4.31 -21.59
CA GLN A 118 3.14 3.51 -21.51
C GLN A 118 3.59 3.31 -20.05
N PRO A 119 4.28 2.18 -19.72
CA PRO A 119 4.80 1.96 -18.38
C PRO A 119 5.86 3.01 -18.02
N THR A 120 5.81 3.52 -16.78
CA THR A 120 6.74 4.58 -16.31
C THR A 120 7.97 4.03 -15.61
N LYS A 121 7.92 2.79 -15.10
CA LYS A 121 8.99 2.16 -14.32
C LYS A 121 9.52 0.93 -15.04
N LEU A 122 10.61 1.08 -15.75
CA LEU A 122 11.35 -0.05 -16.31
C LEU A 122 12.45 -0.48 -15.33
N ILE A 123 12.52 -1.79 -15.06
CA ILE A 123 13.62 -2.40 -14.30
C ILE A 123 14.81 -2.63 -15.20
N SER A 124 14.54 -3.10 -16.44
CA SER A 124 15.57 -3.44 -17.42
C SER A 124 15.03 -3.40 -18.84
N GLY A 125 15.91 -3.28 -19.81
CA GLY A 125 15.54 -3.23 -21.22
C GLY A 125 15.08 -1.83 -21.68
N ARG A 126 14.15 -1.79 -22.62
CA ARG A 126 13.64 -0.58 -23.26
C ARG A 126 12.11 -0.62 -23.43
N PRO A 127 11.45 0.53 -23.67
CA PRO A 127 10.04 0.55 -24.02
C PRO A 127 9.75 -0.21 -25.33
N ALA A 128 8.56 -0.78 -25.45
CA ALA A 128 8.06 -1.38 -26.69
C ALA A 128 7.60 -0.26 -27.63
N THR A 129 8.34 -0.04 -28.70
CA THR A 129 8.05 1.01 -29.69
C THR A 129 7.66 0.44 -31.05
N ALA A 130 8.12 -0.78 -31.37
CA ALA A 130 7.81 -1.46 -32.63
C ALA A 130 6.66 -2.46 -32.49
N ALA A 131 6.07 -2.80 -33.63
CA ALA A 131 5.07 -3.86 -33.68
C ALA A 131 5.69 -5.22 -33.29
N GLY A 132 4.97 -6.02 -32.50
CA GLY A 132 5.47 -7.31 -32.02
C GLY A 132 6.46 -7.23 -30.86
N GLU A 133 6.68 -6.04 -30.28
CA GLU A 133 7.45 -5.86 -29.04
C GLU A 133 6.54 -5.72 -27.83
N GLY A 134 7.04 -6.17 -26.67
CA GLY A 134 6.32 -6.05 -25.40
C GLY A 134 7.25 -5.79 -24.22
N VAL A 135 6.73 -5.08 -23.22
CA VAL A 135 7.34 -4.93 -21.89
C VAL A 135 6.52 -5.78 -20.92
N ALA A 136 7.15 -6.80 -20.36
CA ALA A 136 6.48 -7.71 -19.45
C ALA A 136 6.64 -7.23 -17.99
N SER A 137 5.63 -7.52 -17.17
CA SER A 137 5.72 -7.39 -15.72
C SER A 137 6.70 -8.43 -15.17
N ALA A 138 7.56 -8.03 -14.23
CA ALA A 138 8.51 -8.94 -13.56
C ALA A 138 7.80 -10.04 -12.75
N GLU A 139 6.53 -9.80 -12.40
CA GLU A 139 5.66 -10.78 -11.75
C GLU A 139 5.22 -11.91 -12.70
N ALA A 140 5.42 -11.75 -14.02
CA ALA A 140 5.24 -12.83 -15.00
C ALA A 140 6.40 -13.82 -14.89
N GLN A 141 6.23 -14.83 -14.03
CA GLN A 141 7.27 -15.80 -13.69
C GLN A 141 7.86 -16.46 -14.94
N GLY A 142 9.20 -16.39 -15.05
CA GLY A 142 9.93 -17.06 -16.11
C GLY A 142 10.01 -16.31 -17.45
N LEU A 143 9.43 -15.10 -17.58
CA LEU A 143 9.66 -14.26 -18.75
C LEU A 143 10.92 -13.43 -18.59
N ALA A 144 11.79 -13.43 -19.60
CA ALA A 144 13.02 -12.66 -19.67
C ALA A 144 13.07 -11.83 -20.96
N ILE A 145 13.95 -10.83 -20.97
CA ILE A 145 14.22 -10.05 -22.20
C ILE A 145 14.77 -10.99 -23.25
N GLY A 146 14.23 -10.91 -24.47
CA GLY A 146 14.53 -11.79 -25.60
C GLY A 146 13.59 -12.98 -25.75
N ASP A 147 12.77 -13.30 -24.73
CA ASP A 147 11.76 -14.33 -24.88
C ASP A 147 10.65 -13.90 -25.84
N THR A 148 10.08 -14.86 -26.53
CA THR A 148 8.91 -14.66 -27.41
C THR A 148 7.73 -15.38 -26.82
N VAL A 149 6.63 -14.67 -26.62
CA VAL A 149 5.34 -15.22 -26.24
C VAL A 149 4.39 -15.17 -27.44
N THR A 150 3.58 -16.21 -27.60
CA THR A 150 2.57 -16.28 -28.69
C THR A 150 1.20 -16.48 -28.07
N THR A 151 0.16 -15.95 -28.72
CA THR A 151 -1.21 -16.25 -28.27
C THR A 151 -1.46 -17.76 -28.29
N ALA A 152 -2.37 -18.27 -27.47
CA ALA A 152 -2.71 -19.70 -27.42
C ALA A 152 -3.13 -20.27 -28.79
N ALA A 153 -3.64 -19.42 -29.69
CA ALA A 153 -3.93 -19.79 -31.09
C ALA A 153 -2.66 -19.92 -31.98
N GLY A 154 -1.44 -19.76 -31.40
CA GLY A 154 -0.17 -19.87 -32.13
C GLY A 154 0.11 -18.74 -33.12
N ARG A 155 -0.65 -17.63 -33.02
CA ARG A 155 -0.57 -16.49 -33.94
C ARG A 155 -0.08 -15.27 -33.20
N SER A 156 0.58 -14.37 -33.91
CA SER A 156 1.03 -13.06 -33.39
C SER A 156 2.08 -13.17 -32.24
N PRO A 157 3.33 -13.48 -32.57
CA PRO A 157 4.41 -13.50 -31.60
C PRO A 157 4.69 -12.08 -31.06
N VAL A 158 5.01 -11.99 -29.76
CA VAL A 158 5.48 -10.77 -29.10
C VAL A 158 6.81 -11.07 -28.44
N THR A 159 7.83 -10.29 -28.78
CA THR A 159 9.17 -10.39 -28.19
C THR A 159 9.27 -9.46 -27.00
N ILE A 160 9.72 -9.96 -25.86
CA ILE A 160 9.92 -9.17 -24.64
C ILE A 160 11.19 -8.34 -24.78
N VAL A 161 11.07 -7.02 -24.80
CA VAL A 161 12.16 -6.06 -24.94
C VAL A 161 12.50 -5.30 -23.67
N GLY A 162 11.64 -5.42 -22.65
CA GLY A 162 11.83 -4.77 -21.34
C GLY A 162 11.03 -5.44 -20.25
N LEU A 163 11.41 -5.18 -19.01
CA LEU A 163 10.71 -5.62 -17.82
C LEU A 163 10.30 -4.41 -16.98
N THR A 164 9.11 -4.45 -16.42
CA THR A 164 8.56 -3.45 -15.49
C THR A 164 8.19 -4.09 -14.16
N GLU A 165 8.14 -3.32 -13.09
CA GLU A 165 7.75 -3.80 -11.77
C GLU A 165 6.39 -3.25 -11.33
N GLN A 166 5.79 -3.91 -10.33
CA GLN A 166 4.54 -3.46 -9.72
C GLN A 166 3.43 -3.14 -10.75
N SER A 167 3.34 -3.97 -11.78
CA SER A 167 2.50 -3.72 -12.94
C SER A 167 1.54 -4.88 -13.19
N GLN A 168 0.86 -5.33 -12.13
CA GLN A 168 -0.22 -6.31 -12.26
C GLN A 168 -1.56 -5.60 -12.49
N LEU A 169 -2.49 -6.27 -13.14
CA LEU A 169 -3.88 -5.84 -13.32
C LEU A 169 -4.79 -7.04 -13.08
N SER A 170 -5.81 -6.86 -12.22
CA SER A 170 -6.75 -7.94 -11.86
C SER A 170 -6.04 -9.23 -11.39
N VAL A 171 -4.95 -9.07 -10.62
CA VAL A 171 -4.06 -10.13 -10.10
C VAL A 171 -3.24 -10.84 -11.19
N LEU A 172 -3.37 -10.44 -12.44
CA LEU A 172 -2.58 -11.00 -13.55
C LEU A 172 -1.34 -10.15 -13.82
N PRO A 173 -0.20 -10.77 -14.16
CA PRO A 173 0.95 -10.05 -14.68
C PRO A 173 0.59 -9.38 -16.00
N THR A 174 1.20 -8.24 -16.30
CA THR A 174 0.88 -7.46 -17.50
C THR A 174 1.91 -7.59 -18.59
N LEU A 175 1.43 -7.38 -19.82
CA LEU A 175 2.23 -7.22 -21.02
C LEU A 175 1.85 -5.89 -21.69
N PHE A 176 2.71 -4.88 -21.58
CA PHE A 176 2.55 -3.61 -22.29
C PHE A 176 3.04 -3.76 -23.72
N VAL A 177 2.22 -3.39 -24.69
CA VAL A 177 2.52 -3.46 -26.11
C VAL A 177 2.12 -2.16 -26.83
N ALA A 178 2.64 -1.94 -28.03
CA ALA A 178 2.12 -0.90 -28.90
C ALA A 178 0.63 -1.13 -29.21
N TYR A 179 -0.19 -0.08 -29.31
CA TYR A 179 -1.63 -0.21 -29.57
C TYR A 179 -1.95 -1.00 -30.84
N ALA A 180 -1.15 -0.88 -31.89
CA ALA A 180 -1.27 -1.67 -33.11
C ALA A 180 -1.06 -3.17 -32.85
N THR A 181 -0.10 -3.54 -32.00
CA THR A 181 0.12 -4.92 -31.57
C THR A 181 -1.07 -5.43 -30.75
N TYR A 182 -1.60 -4.61 -29.84
CA TYR A 182 -2.81 -4.94 -29.07
C TYR A 182 -3.99 -5.26 -30.02
N MET A 183 -4.24 -4.43 -31.03
CA MET A 183 -5.30 -4.69 -32.02
C MET A 183 -5.10 -6.02 -32.74
N THR A 184 -3.86 -6.34 -33.12
CA THR A 184 -3.51 -7.62 -33.76
C THR A 184 -3.77 -8.81 -32.84
N LEU A 185 -3.35 -8.73 -31.58
CA LEU A 185 -3.56 -9.76 -30.56
C LEU A 185 -5.04 -9.99 -30.29
N ARG A 186 -5.83 -8.92 -30.18
CA ARG A 186 -7.29 -9.00 -29.98
C ARG A 186 -7.99 -9.63 -31.15
N LYS A 187 -7.60 -9.30 -32.41
CA LYS A 187 -8.11 -9.91 -33.61
C LYS A 187 -7.73 -11.39 -33.73
N ALA A 188 -6.51 -11.74 -33.31
CA ALA A 188 -6.07 -13.13 -33.29
C ALA A 188 -6.86 -13.98 -32.28
N ALA A 189 -7.20 -13.40 -31.12
CA ALA A 189 -8.01 -14.05 -30.08
C ALA A 189 -9.50 -14.13 -30.43
N ASN A 190 -10.03 -13.16 -31.16
CA ASN A 190 -11.42 -13.13 -31.63
C ASN A 190 -11.47 -12.68 -33.11
N PRO A 191 -11.30 -13.60 -34.06
CA PRO A 191 -11.29 -13.29 -35.49
C PRO A 191 -12.59 -12.67 -36.03
N ASP A 192 -13.73 -12.98 -35.39
CA ASP A 192 -15.05 -12.51 -35.81
C ASP A 192 -15.36 -11.07 -35.29
N ALA A 193 -14.50 -10.50 -34.49
CA ALA A 193 -14.68 -9.14 -34.01
C ALA A 193 -14.57 -8.13 -35.17
N THR A 194 -15.64 -7.37 -35.38
CA THR A 194 -15.72 -6.36 -36.46
C THR A 194 -14.81 -5.18 -36.21
N ALA A 195 -14.58 -4.81 -34.94
CA ALA A 195 -13.69 -3.73 -34.52
C ALA A 195 -13.04 -4.05 -33.17
N VAL A 196 -11.82 -3.56 -32.99
CA VAL A 196 -11.14 -3.54 -31.68
C VAL A 196 -11.19 -2.10 -31.18
N LEU A 197 -11.94 -1.88 -30.11
CA LEU A 197 -12.15 -0.57 -29.51
C LEU A 197 -11.22 -0.36 -28.31
N ALA A 198 -10.98 0.91 -27.97
CA ALA A 198 -10.19 1.25 -26.80
C ALA A 198 -10.99 0.98 -25.50
N SER A 199 -10.30 0.52 -24.46
CA SER A 199 -10.88 0.34 -23.13
C SER A 199 -10.91 1.64 -22.34
N ALA A 200 -9.94 2.53 -22.59
CA ALA A 200 -9.85 3.84 -21.94
C ALA A 200 -9.11 4.83 -22.83
N VAL A 201 -9.14 6.11 -22.47
CA VAL A 201 -8.22 7.10 -22.98
C VAL A 201 -7.31 7.56 -21.83
N ALA A 202 -6.01 7.40 -22.01
CA ALA A 202 -5.02 7.93 -21.08
C ALA A 202 -4.69 9.37 -21.47
N VAL A 203 -4.70 10.29 -20.49
CA VAL A 203 -4.53 11.73 -20.71
C VAL A 203 -3.43 12.27 -19.79
N ILE A 204 -2.64 13.19 -20.34
CA ILE A 204 -1.72 14.06 -19.61
C ILE A 204 -2.23 15.49 -19.77
N PRO A 205 -2.45 16.25 -18.69
CA PRO A 205 -2.83 17.64 -18.72
C PRO A 205 -1.79 18.53 -19.40
N SER A 206 -2.22 19.65 -19.96
CA SER A 206 -1.33 20.73 -20.38
C SER A 206 -0.58 21.32 -19.18
N SER A 207 0.60 21.90 -19.43
CA SER A 207 1.41 22.53 -18.39
C SER A 207 0.59 23.58 -17.62
N GLY A 208 0.62 23.49 -16.28
CA GLY A 208 -0.09 24.42 -15.40
C GLY A 208 -1.57 24.09 -15.14
N VAL A 209 -2.13 23.04 -15.76
CA VAL A 209 -3.52 22.61 -15.51
C VAL A 209 -3.51 21.39 -14.58
N SER A 210 -4.36 21.42 -13.55
CA SER A 210 -4.47 20.29 -12.64
C SER A 210 -5.23 19.11 -13.29
N GLN A 211 -4.88 17.89 -12.90
CA GLN A 211 -5.54 16.68 -13.39
C GLN A 211 -7.05 16.65 -13.03
N GLN A 212 -7.44 17.21 -11.89
CA GLN A 212 -8.85 17.34 -11.48
C GLN A 212 -9.62 18.30 -12.40
N ALA A 213 -9.00 19.44 -12.78
CA ALA A 213 -9.62 20.39 -13.68
C ALA A 213 -9.83 19.79 -15.08
N VAL A 214 -8.84 19.03 -15.59
CA VAL A 214 -8.96 18.35 -16.88
C VAL A 214 -10.02 17.26 -16.84
N ALA A 215 -10.07 16.45 -15.80
CA ALA A 215 -11.09 15.43 -15.64
C ALA A 215 -12.50 16.04 -15.60
N ALA A 216 -12.69 17.15 -14.85
CA ALA A 216 -13.95 17.87 -14.81
C ALA A 216 -14.33 18.47 -16.19
N SER A 217 -13.37 19.06 -16.92
CA SER A 217 -13.60 19.60 -18.27
C SER A 217 -14.01 18.52 -19.26
N ILE A 218 -13.37 17.34 -19.23
CA ILE A 218 -13.74 16.21 -20.08
C ILE A 218 -15.16 15.74 -19.75
N ASN A 219 -15.51 15.57 -18.49
CA ASN A 219 -16.85 15.15 -18.05
C ASN A 219 -17.95 16.15 -18.46
N ALA A 220 -17.64 17.43 -18.49
CA ALA A 220 -18.59 18.46 -18.90
C ALA A 220 -18.75 18.56 -20.45
N THR A 221 -17.70 18.21 -21.21
CA THR A 221 -17.67 18.49 -22.65
C THR A 221 -17.98 17.25 -23.49
N VAL A 222 -17.58 16.06 -23.04
CA VAL A 222 -17.73 14.81 -23.79
C VAL A 222 -18.80 13.94 -23.15
N PRO A 223 -19.98 13.77 -23.79
CA PRO A 223 -21.03 12.95 -23.23
C PRO A 223 -20.68 11.45 -23.29
N GLY A 224 -21.21 10.67 -22.34
CA GLY A 224 -21.05 9.21 -22.32
C GLY A 224 -19.70 8.72 -21.80
N VAL A 225 -18.88 9.60 -21.22
CA VAL A 225 -17.61 9.24 -20.58
C VAL A 225 -17.59 9.58 -19.10
N ALA A 226 -16.71 8.90 -18.38
CA ALA A 226 -16.33 9.17 -17.00
C ALA A 226 -14.81 9.38 -16.96
N ALA A 227 -14.39 10.62 -16.83
CA ALA A 227 -12.99 10.99 -16.66
C ALA A 227 -12.66 11.10 -15.18
N LEU A 228 -11.63 10.38 -14.75
CA LEU A 228 -11.15 10.30 -13.38
C LEU A 228 -9.66 10.58 -13.34
N THR A 229 -9.19 11.16 -12.25
CA THR A 229 -7.76 11.15 -11.98
C THR A 229 -7.28 9.71 -11.82
N ARG A 230 -6.01 9.43 -12.08
CA ARG A 230 -5.44 8.09 -11.91
C ARG A 230 -5.66 7.54 -10.49
N SER A 231 -5.56 8.39 -9.47
CA SER A 231 -5.81 8.00 -8.08
C SER A 231 -7.27 7.63 -7.81
N GLU A 232 -8.23 8.32 -8.41
CA GLU A 232 -9.65 7.99 -8.32
C GLU A 232 -9.97 6.71 -9.08
N ALA A 233 -9.46 6.56 -10.32
CA ALA A 233 -9.62 5.36 -11.11
C ALA A 233 -9.10 4.10 -10.40
N VAL A 234 -7.95 4.21 -9.74
CA VAL A 234 -7.39 3.14 -8.91
C VAL A 234 -8.22 2.88 -7.66
N ALA A 235 -8.70 3.94 -6.99
CA ALA A 235 -9.51 3.79 -5.77
C ALA A 235 -10.87 3.15 -6.02
N ASN A 236 -11.45 3.43 -7.19
CA ASN A 236 -12.77 2.97 -7.59
C ASN A 236 -12.74 1.66 -8.42
N ALA A 237 -11.54 1.16 -8.73
CA ALA A 237 -11.42 -0.10 -9.48
C ALA A 237 -12.18 -1.25 -8.78
N PRO A 238 -12.80 -2.17 -9.55
CA PRO A 238 -13.58 -3.27 -9.00
C PRO A 238 -12.78 -4.09 -7.98
N GLY A 239 -13.40 -4.39 -6.84
CA GLY A 239 -12.75 -5.14 -5.75
C GLY A 239 -11.84 -4.31 -4.84
N VAL A 240 -11.36 -3.14 -5.26
CA VAL A 240 -10.46 -2.30 -4.46
C VAL A 240 -11.20 -1.62 -3.30
N SER A 241 -12.33 -0.99 -3.55
CA SER A 241 -13.10 -0.25 -2.52
C SER A 241 -13.59 -1.16 -1.40
N SER A 242 -14.14 -2.32 -1.72
CA SER A 242 -14.61 -3.31 -0.74
C SER A 242 -13.45 -3.89 0.08
N THR A 243 -12.34 -4.22 -0.59
CA THR A 243 -11.13 -4.76 0.06
C THR A 243 -10.51 -3.73 0.99
N LYS A 244 -10.36 -2.48 0.55
CA LYS A 244 -9.86 -1.37 1.39
C LYS A 244 -10.72 -1.17 2.63
N GLY A 245 -12.05 -1.15 2.49
CA GLY A 245 -12.97 -0.94 3.61
C GLY A 245 -12.82 -2.04 4.67
N SER A 246 -12.85 -3.30 4.27
CA SER A 246 -12.73 -4.43 5.18
C SER A 246 -11.38 -4.46 5.90
N ILE A 247 -10.28 -4.28 5.18
CA ILE A 247 -8.94 -4.33 5.77
C ILE A 247 -8.66 -3.09 6.63
N ALA A 248 -9.20 -1.91 6.28
CA ALA A 248 -9.06 -0.72 7.10
C ALA A 248 -9.66 -0.89 8.51
N ILE A 249 -10.79 -1.58 8.63
CA ILE A 249 -11.41 -1.90 9.93
C ILE A 249 -10.47 -2.82 10.74
N VAL A 250 -9.94 -3.88 10.11
CA VAL A 250 -9.03 -4.82 10.79
C VAL A 250 -7.73 -4.12 11.20
N LEU A 251 -7.19 -3.25 10.35
CA LEU A 251 -6.00 -2.46 10.65
C LEU A 251 -6.24 -1.48 11.81
N ALA A 252 -7.36 -0.78 11.80
CA ALA A 252 -7.74 0.12 12.89
C ALA A 252 -7.88 -0.64 14.23
N LEU A 253 -8.53 -1.81 14.20
CA LEU A 253 -8.67 -2.66 15.39
C LEU A 253 -7.30 -3.13 15.88
N ALA A 254 -6.41 -3.56 14.99
CA ALA A 254 -5.05 -3.98 15.35
C ALA A 254 -4.25 -2.85 16.00
N VAL A 255 -4.33 -1.62 15.48
CA VAL A 255 -3.68 -0.44 16.06
C VAL A 255 -4.23 -0.14 17.46
N VAL A 256 -5.55 -0.24 17.65
CA VAL A 256 -6.18 -0.07 18.97
C VAL A 256 -5.68 -1.14 19.95
N VAL A 257 -5.60 -2.39 19.52
CA VAL A 257 -5.07 -3.51 20.35
C VAL A 257 -3.63 -3.24 20.76
N VAL A 258 -2.75 -2.80 19.85
CA VAL A 258 -1.37 -2.44 20.16
C VAL A 258 -1.32 -1.34 21.23
N ALA A 259 -2.13 -0.29 21.07
CA ALA A 259 -2.19 0.81 22.01
C ALA A 259 -2.70 0.38 23.39
N LEU A 260 -3.75 -0.45 23.44
CA LEU A 260 -4.29 -0.99 24.70
C LEU A 260 -3.29 -1.90 25.39
N VAL A 261 -2.68 -2.85 24.68
CA VAL A 261 -1.68 -3.76 25.26
C VAL A 261 -0.50 -2.96 25.81
N THR A 262 0.00 -1.97 25.05
CA THR A 262 1.07 -1.09 25.50
C THR A 262 0.65 -0.33 26.77
N GLY A 263 -0.54 0.27 26.77
CA GLY A 263 -1.10 0.99 27.89
C GLY A 263 -1.24 0.12 29.14
N PHE A 264 -1.78 -1.10 29.02
CA PHE A 264 -1.90 -2.05 30.14
C PHE A 264 -0.56 -2.48 30.69
N PHE A 265 0.43 -2.78 29.86
CA PHE A 265 1.77 -3.13 30.33
C PHE A 265 2.39 -1.99 31.14
N PHE A 266 2.28 -0.76 30.66
CA PHE A 266 2.82 0.39 31.40
C PHE A 266 2.01 0.71 32.65
N LEU A 267 0.70 0.47 32.66
CA LEU A 267 -0.12 0.56 33.86
C LEU A 267 0.37 -0.42 34.94
N ILE A 268 0.56 -1.69 34.58
CA ILE A 268 1.08 -2.72 35.50
C ILE A 268 2.46 -2.32 36.02
N LEU A 269 3.37 -1.86 35.16
CA LEU A 269 4.69 -1.38 35.54
C LEU A 269 4.62 -0.20 36.53
N THR A 270 3.70 0.74 36.28
CA THR A 270 3.52 1.92 37.13
C THR A 270 2.93 1.53 38.49
N VAL A 271 1.94 0.65 38.53
CA VAL A 271 1.32 0.14 39.78
C VAL A 271 2.35 -0.60 40.63
N GLN A 272 3.21 -1.44 40.03
CA GLN A 272 4.27 -2.14 40.75
C GLN A 272 5.31 -1.20 41.37
N LYS A 273 5.42 0.03 40.87
CA LYS A 273 6.36 1.05 41.35
C LYS A 273 5.72 2.06 42.29
N THR A 274 4.43 1.98 42.59
CA THR A 274 3.74 2.97 43.44
C THR A 274 4.42 3.17 44.76
N ALA A 275 4.84 2.12 45.48
CA ALA A 275 5.56 2.21 46.75
C ALA A 275 6.87 2.97 46.63
N SER A 276 7.67 2.74 45.58
CA SER A 276 8.92 3.47 45.36
C SER A 276 8.68 4.92 44.94
N LEU A 277 7.62 5.18 44.18
CA LEU A 277 7.22 6.50 43.71
C LEU A 277 6.69 7.37 44.87
N THR A 278 5.93 6.78 45.81
CA THR A 278 5.45 7.45 47.00
C THR A 278 6.61 7.81 47.95
N LEU A 279 7.59 6.92 48.14
CA LEU A 279 8.81 7.23 48.91
C LEU A 279 9.60 8.39 48.28
N LEU A 280 9.78 8.41 46.98
CA LEU A 280 10.47 9.51 46.28
C LEU A 280 9.72 10.86 46.45
N ARG A 281 8.38 10.82 46.41
CA ARG A 281 7.55 12.01 46.67
C ARG A 281 7.66 12.49 48.13
N ALA A 282 7.72 11.55 49.08
CA ALA A 282 7.90 11.87 50.50
C ALA A 282 9.26 12.56 50.79
N VAL A 283 10.30 12.26 50.02
CA VAL A 283 11.63 12.87 50.09
C VAL A 283 11.68 14.18 49.26
N GLY A 284 10.56 14.61 48.62
CA GLY A 284 10.46 15.89 47.93
C GLY A 284 10.68 15.87 46.41
N ALA A 285 10.72 14.71 45.76
CA ALA A 285 10.87 14.65 44.29
C ALA A 285 9.64 15.23 43.59
N PRO A 286 9.78 16.16 42.63
CA PRO A 286 8.65 16.73 41.93
C PRO A 286 7.98 15.69 41.02
N ALA A 287 6.65 15.73 40.91
CA ALA A 287 5.88 14.80 40.08
C ALA A 287 6.35 14.79 38.60
N SER A 288 6.76 15.94 38.07
CA SER A 288 7.30 16.07 36.71
C SER A 288 8.56 15.23 36.45
N TYR A 289 9.40 15.03 37.45
CA TYR A 289 10.59 14.17 37.36
C TYR A 289 10.21 12.70 37.16
N LEU A 290 9.20 12.23 37.91
CA LEU A 290 8.69 10.85 37.84
C LEU A 290 8.01 10.61 36.51
N VAL A 291 7.17 11.55 36.06
CA VAL A 291 6.49 11.48 34.76
C VAL A 291 7.50 11.43 33.61
N ARG A 292 8.51 12.30 33.60
CA ARG A 292 9.59 12.29 32.60
C ARG A 292 10.35 10.97 32.58
N GLY A 293 10.60 10.37 33.72
CA GLY A 293 11.24 9.06 33.83
C GLY A 293 10.43 7.95 33.16
N LEU A 294 9.11 7.92 33.40
CA LEU A 294 8.20 6.96 32.79
C LEU A 294 8.09 7.16 31.27
N PHE A 295 7.90 8.39 30.81
CA PHE A 295 7.88 8.69 29.37
C PHE A 295 9.16 8.25 28.67
N HIS A 296 10.33 8.53 29.25
CA HIS A 296 11.61 8.10 28.68
C HIS A 296 11.71 6.56 28.60
N GLN A 297 11.21 5.85 29.62
CA GLN A 297 11.18 4.39 29.64
C GLN A 297 10.27 3.83 28.54
N VAL A 298 9.06 4.42 28.38
CA VAL A 298 8.12 4.06 27.30
C VAL A 298 8.75 4.26 25.92
N THR A 299 9.36 5.42 25.69
CA THR A 299 10.01 5.75 24.42
C THR A 299 11.14 4.78 24.08
N LEU A 300 11.94 4.36 25.08
CA LEU A 300 12.99 3.36 24.87
C LEU A 300 12.41 1.99 24.49
N VAL A 301 11.38 1.52 25.22
CA VAL A 301 10.75 0.23 24.94
C VAL A 301 10.07 0.24 23.58
N LEU A 302 9.34 1.31 23.23
CA LEU A 302 8.71 1.46 21.90
C LEU A 302 9.77 1.56 20.80
N GLY A 303 10.87 2.26 21.03
CA GLY A 303 11.98 2.32 20.07
C GLY A 303 12.58 0.94 19.77
N VAL A 304 12.83 0.14 20.80
CA VAL A 304 13.30 -1.25 20.63
C VAL A 304 12.24 -2.11 19.94
N ALA A 305 10.98 -1.98 20.33
CA ALA A 305 9.87 -2.70 19.72
C ALA A 305 9.72 -2.37 18.22
N LEU A 306 9.86 -1.10 17.83
CA LEU A 306 9.87 -0.67 16.43
C LEU A 306 11.05 -1.27 15.65
N LEU A 307 12.24 -1.30 16.24
CA LEU A 307 13.41 -1.93 15.60
C LEU A 307 13.19 -3.42 15.36
N ILE A 308 12.60 -4.12 16.33
CA ILE A 308 12.22 -5.54 16.20
C ILE A 308 11.18 -5.69 15.07
N ALA A 309 10.14 -4.86 15.06
CA ALA A 309 9.07 -4.91 14.05
C ALA A 309 9.60 -4.69 12.63
N VAL A 310 10.47 -3.68 12.44
CA VAL A 310 11.10 -3.40 11.15
C VAL A 310 12.04 -4.54 10.75
N GLY A 311 12.85 -5.06 11.66
CA GLY A 311 13.74 -6.19 11.41
C GLY A 311 12.98 -7.45 10.96
N LEU A 312 11.87 -7.75 11.64
CA LEU A 312 10.99 -8.88 11.26
C LEU A 312 10.32 -8.64 9.90
N LEU A 313 9.90 -7.40 9.61
CA LEU A 313 9.31 -7.06 8.31
C LEU A 313 10.31 -7.24 7.17
N LEU A 314 11.53 -6.74 7.35
CA LEU A 314 12.61 -6.92 6.36
C LEU A 314 12.94 -8.41 6.15
N ALA A 315 12.99 -9.20 7.21
CA ALA A 315 13.19 -10.64 7.10
C ALA A 315 12.04 -11.32 6.36
N ALA A 316 10.79 -10.95 6.66
CA ALA A 316 9.61 -11.50 5.99
C ALA A 316 9.58 -11.16 4.50
N THR A 317 9.91 -9.91 4.13
CA THR A 317 9.96 -9.50 2.71
C THR A 317 11.12 -10.13 1.95
N ALA A 318 12.26 -10.37 2.60
CA ALA A 318 13.41 -11.04 1.99
C ALA A 318 13.16 -12.53 1.70
N THR A 319 12.28 -13.18 2.48
CA THR A 319 11.92 -14.59 2.32
C THR A 319 10.66 -14.80 1.46
N ALA A 320 9.92 -13.74 1.15
CA ALA A 320 8.73 -13.83 0.31
C ALA A 320 9.11 -14.21 -1.13
N ASN A 321 8.65 -15.39 -1.55
CA ASN A 321 8.84 -15.86 -2.92
C ASN A 321 7.90 -15.12 -3.89
N ALA A 322 8.25 -15.16 -5.17
CA ALA A 322 7.73 -14.37 -6.30
C ALA A 322 6.19 -14.36 -6.55
N GLY A 323 5.36 -14.97 -5.70
CA GLY A 323 3.90 -15.00 -5.90
C GLY A 323 3.17 -13.72 -5.50
N LEU A 324 3.65 -13.01 -4.46
CA LEU A 324 3.12 -11.71 -4.01
C LEU A 324 4.31 -10.79 -3.77
N PRO A 325 4.56 -9.82 -4.65
CA PRO A 325 5.63 -8.85 -4.44
C PRO A 325 5.26 -7.95 -3.25
N LEU A 326 5.77 -8.31 -2.07
CA LEU A 326 5.62 -7.51 -0.87
C LEU A 326 6.45 -6.24 -1.03
N THR A 327 5.80 -5.15 -1.40
CA THR A 327 6.44 -3.84 -1.54
C THR A 327 6.25 -3.03 -0.27
N ILE A 328 7.35 -2.61 0.32
CA ILE A 328 7.33 -1.74 1.49
C ILE A 328 7.02 -0.32 1.01
N GLU A 329 5.92 0.24 1.50
CA GLU A 329 5.52 1.62 1.23
C GLU A 329 5.94 2.51 2.42
N PRO A 330 7.07 3.25 2.33
CA PRO A 330 7.65 3.94 3.49
C PRO A 330 6.71 4.96 4.13
N ARG A 331 5.90 5.65 3.31
CA ARG A 331 4.92 6.64 3.78
C ARG A 331 3.84 6.01 4.65
N ALA A 332 3.33 4.87 4.24
CA ALA A 332 2.30 4.14 4.96
C ALA A 332 2.84 3.61 6.31
N LEU A 333 4.05 3.05 6.33
CA LEU A 333 4.71 2.61 7.56
C LEU A 333 4.99 3.78 8.51
N LEU A 334 5.42 4.93 7.99
CA LEU A 334 5.66 6.12 8.80
C LEU A 334 4.37 6.62 9.45
N THR A 335 3.29 6.72 8.69
CA THR A 335 1.99 7.15 9.23
C THR A 335 1.48 6.19 10.31
N SER A 336 1.56 4.88 10.09
CA SER A 336 1.19 3.88 11.10
C SER A 336 2.07 3.96 12.34
N THR A 337 3.38 4.16 12.18
CA THR A 337 4.31 4.37 13.29
C THR A 337 3.90 5.57 14.13
N VAL A 338 3.62 6.73 13.50
CA VAL A 338 3.20 7.94 14.21
C VAL A 338 1.89 7.71 14.98
N VAL A 339 0.92 7.05 14.36
CA VAL A 339 -0.37 6.73 15.00
C VAL A 339 -0.18 5.77 16.17
N ILE A 340 0.57 4.68 16.00
CA ILE A 340 0.82 3.69 17.06
C ILE A 340 1.55 4.35 18.23
N VAL A 341 2.63 5.08 17.97
CA VAL A 341 3.40 5.76 19.02
C VAL A 341 2.54 6.80 19.73
N GLY A 342 1.79 7.62 18.98
CA GLY A 342 0.90 8.64 19.53
C GLY A 342 -0.17 8.03 20.45
N LEU A 343 -0.89 7.01 19.99
CA LEU A 343 -1.91 6.33 20.79
C LEU A 343 -1.31 5.61 22.01
N SER A 344 -0.15 4.99 21.86
CA SER A 344 0.55 4.34 22.97
C SER A 344 0.98 5.35 24.04
N LEU A 345 1.52 6.51 23.65
CA LEU A 345 1.88 7.57 24.58
C LEU A 345 0.66 8.18 25.26
N LEU A 346 -0.45 8.35 24.56
CA LEU A 346 -1.73 8.79 25.15
C LEU A 346 -2.25 7.78 26.18
N GLY A 347 -2.22 6.49 25.86
CA GLY A 347 -2.60 5.41 26.80
C GLY A 347 -1.74 5.42 28.07
N VAL A 348 -0.43 5.60 27.91
CA VAL A 348 0.49 5.74 29.06
C VAL A 348 0.23 7.02 29.85
N ALA A 349 0.01 8.16 29.19
CA ALA A 349 -0.30 9.43 29.85
C ALA A 349 -1.59 9.30 30.69
N PHE A 350 -2.63 8.67 30.15
CA PHE A 350 -3.87 8.40 30.89
C PHE A 350 -3.62 7.50 32.10
N SER A 351 -2.82 6.45 31.93
CA SER A 351 -2.44 5.52 33.00
C SER A 351 -1.70 6.22 34.14
N VAL A 352 -0.71 7.05 33.80
CA VAL A 352 0.06 7.85 34.76
C VAL A 352 -0.83 8.88 35.47
N TRP A 353 -1.68 9.57 34.74
CA TRP A 353 -2.63 10.54 35.31
C TRP A 353 -3.56 9.91 36.35
N ARG A 354 -4.08 8.72 36.06
CA ARG A 354 -4.93 7.97 37.01
C ARG A 354 -4.18 7.60 38.29
N VAL A 355 -2.93 7.14 38.18
CA VAL A 355 -2.10 6.76 39.35
C VAL A 355 -1.72 7.97 40.18
N LEU A 356 -1.45 9.12 39.55
CA LEU A 356 -1.12 10.35 40.26
C LEU A 356 -2.30 10.96 41.03
N ARG A 357 -3.54 10.62 40.72
CA ARG A 357 -4.74 11.05 41.44
C ARG A 357 -5.07 10.18 42.67
N ILE A 358 -4.40 9.06 42.87
CA ILE A 358 -4.55 8.27 44.10
C ILE A 358 -3.86 9.04 45.24
N GLU A 359 -4.66 9.53 46.18
CA GLU A 359 -4.17 10.30 47.34
C GLU A 359 -3.24 9.42 48.20
N PRO A 360 -2.07 9.94 48.61
CA PRO A 360 -1.10 9.20 49.43
C PRO A 360 -1.62 8.80 50.81
N VAL A 361 -2.70 9.42 51.29
CA VAL A 361 -3.27 9.19 52.61
C VAL A 361 -3.83 7.79 52.82
N GLN A 362 -4.33 7.13 51.76
CA GLN A 362 -4.90 5.76 51.86
C GLN A 362 -3.84 4.66 51.92
N ALA A 363 -2.60 4.92 51.60
CA ALA A 363 -1.53 3.94 51.64
C ALA A 363 -0.92 3.78 53.06
N VAL A 364 -1.14 4.76 53.95
CA VAL A 364 -0.59 4.75 55.32
C VAL A 364 -1.60 4.20 56.34
N SER A 365 -2.88 4.10 55.99
CA SER A 365 -3.99 3.73 56.87
C SER A 365 -4.44 2.25 56.76
N ARG A 366 -3.58 1.33 56.28
CA ARG A 366 -3.79 -0.09 56.55
C ARG A 366 -3.10 -0.46 57.88
N PRO A 367 -3.86 -0.56 58.99
CA PRO A 367 -3.29 -1.11 60.21
C PRO A 367 -2.89 -2.55 59.94
N GLY A 368 -1.66 -2.88 60.27
CA GLY A 368 -1.19 -4.26 60.24
C GLY A 368 -2.11 -5.14 61.06
N LEU A 369 -2.59 -6.23 60.47
CA LEU A 369 -3.07 -7.38 61.20
C LEU A 369 -1.87 -8.02 61.88
N GLY A 370 -1.54 -7.45 63.04
CA GLY A 370 -0.74 -8.04 64.03
C GLY A 370 -1.60 -8.14 65.31
N GLY A 371 -2.27 -9.24 65.51
CA GLY A 371 -2.97 -9.65 66.69
C GLY A 371 -2.70 -11.13 66.88
N ILE A 372 -1.68 -11.38 67.65
CA ILE A 372 -1.44 -12.63 68.35
C ILE A 372 -2.51 -12.73 69.42
N GLU A 373 -3.29 -13.79 69.43
CA GLU A 373 -3.64 -14.60 70.59
C GLU A 373 -4.15 -15.95 70.13
#